data_279d68a4f159e7b2c486b59c979a158a
#
_entry.id   279d68a4f159e7b2c486b59c979a158a
#
_cell.length_a   1.000
_cell.length_b   1.000
_cell.length_c   1.000
_cell.angle_alpha   90.00
_cell.angle_beta   90.00
_cell.angle_gamma   90.00
#
_symmetry.space_group_name_H-M   'P 1'
#
loop_
_entity.id
_entity.type
_entity.pdbx_description
1 polymer ?
#
loop_
_entity_poly.entity_id
_entity_poly.type
_entity_poly.pdbx_seq_one_letter_code
_entity_poly.pdbx_strand_id
1 'polypeptide(L)'
;MRKLKLRSQITVDGFVGGPQGQLDWMTFDMDEKLLSFINELTETSDTILLGRKMTEGFIKYWEHVITQPKSPEYEFAQKMVGMPKVVFSKTVKKIEGQNVRVENGPLVEAVNRLKSQPGKDIVVYGGASFLSSLIENRLIDELNLFVNPVAIGKGMQIFSQRTPLTLIASVGYTSGIVVNTYKPK
;
A
#
# COMPACT_ATOMS: atom_id res chain seq x y z
N MET A 1 18.77 7.58 -3.87
CA MET A 1 18.01 6.40 -4.32
C MET A 1 16.61 6.50 -3.70
N ARG A 2 15.56 6.28 -4.48
CA ARG A 2 14.16 6.34 -4.02
C ARG A 2 13.89 5.26 -2.98
N LYS A 3 13.11 5.56 -1.94
CA LYS A 3 12.68 4.55 -0.98
C LYS A 3 11.43 3.84 -1.49
N LEU A 4 11.28 2.56 -1.14
CA LEU A 4 10.04 1.82 -1.27
C LEU A 4 9.35 1.81 0.10
N LYS A 5 8.22 2.50 0.19
CA LYS A 5 7.40 2.62 1.40
C LYS A 5 6.19 1.72 1.30
N LEU A 6 6.07 0.78 2.22
CA LEU A 6 4.85 -0.02 2.38
C LEU A 6 3.83 0.80 3.17
N ARG A 7 2.62 0.88 2.66
CA ARG A 7 1.46 1.42 3.36
C ARG A 7 0.33 0.39 3.32
N SER A 8 -0.06 -0.10 4.48
CA SER A 8 -1.11 -1.12 4.58
C SER A 8 -1.97 -0.95 5.81
N GLN A 9 -3.27 -1.11 5.63
CA GLN A 9 -4.20 -1.37 6.70
C GLN A 9 -3.94 -2.77 7.26
N ILE A 10 -3.99 -2.93 8.57
CA ILE A 10 -3.75 -4.19 9.26
C ILE A 10 -4.63 -4.29 10.51
N THR A 11 -5.07 -5.48 10.87
CA THR A 11 -5.79 -5.74 12.11
C THR A 11 -4.84 -5.79 13.31
N VAL A 12 -5.35 -5.68 14.54
CA VAL A 12 -4.54 -5.82 15.77
C VAL A 12 -3.81 -7.16 15.80
N ASP A 13 -4.42 -8.22 15.28
CA ASP A 13 -3.84 -9.57 15.23
C ASP A 13 -3.04 -9.86 13.93
N GLY A 14 -2.72 -8.81 13.14
CA GLY A 14 -1.69 -8.86 12.11
C GLY A 14 -2.14 -9.30 10.72
N PHE A 15 -3.43 -9.23 10.40
CA PHE A 15 -3.95 -9.58 9.08
C PHE A 15 -4.23 -8.33 8.23
N VAL A 16 -3.94 -8.42 6.95
CA VAL A 16 -4.20 -7.37 5.95
C VAL A 16 -5.44 -7.63 5.09
N GLY A 17 -6.15 -8.69 5.40
CA GLY A 17 -7.40 -9.09 4.76
C GLY A 17 -7.93 -10.36 5.38
N GLY A 18 -9.23 -10.61 5.29
CA GLY A 18 -9.84 -11.88 5.66
C GLY A 18 -9.31 -13.03 4.81
N PRO A 19 -9.71 -14.30 5.10
CA PRO A 19 -9.18 -15.48 4.40
C PRO A 19 -9.38 -15.47 2.88
N GLN A 20 -10.41 -14.76 2.39
CA GLN A 20 -10.70 -14.58 0.96
C GLN A 20 -10.42 -13.16 0.47
N GLY A 21 -9.73 -12.34 1.28
CA GLY A 21 -9.39 -10.97 0.95
C GLY A 21 -10.43 -9.92 1.35
N GLN A 22 -11.37 -10.28 2.23
CA GLN A 22 -12.37 -9.33 2.75
C GLN A 22 -11.71 -8.18 3.48
N LEU A 23 -12.23 -6.97 3.29
CA LEU A 23 -11.75 -5.72 3.90
C LEU A 23 -12.86 -5.01 4.70
N ASP A 24 -13.95 -5.72 5.00
CA ASP A 24 -15.12 -5.25 5.75
C ASP A 24 -14.84 -4.88 7.21
N TRP A 25 -13.68 -5.28 7.71
CA TRP A 25 -13.16 -4.93 9.03
C TRP A 25 -12.47 -3.57 9.10
N MET A 26 -12.14 -2.96 7.95
CA MET A 26 -11.48 -1.65 7.90
C MET A 26 -12.42 -0.55 8.35
N THR A 27 -11.93 0.36 9.21
CA THR A 27 -12.64 1.61 9.46
C THR A 27 -12.27 2.67 8.43
N PHE A 28 -13.30 3.39 7.95
CA PHE A 28 -13.17 4.52 7.04
C PHE A 28 -13.46 5.86 7.74
N ASP A 29 -13.74 5.83 9.05
CA ASP A 29 -13.85 7.03 9.87
C ASP A 29 -12.45 7.57 10.17
N MET A 30 -12.00 8.49 9.32
CA MET A 30 -10.66 9.08 9.39
C MET A 30 -10.76 10.52 9.84
N ASP A 31 -10.17 10.82 11.00
CA ASP A 31 -10.08 12.21 11.47
C ASP A 31 -9.12 13.06 10.60
N GLU A 32 -9.21 14.38 10.71
CA GLU A 32 -8.42 15.33 9.92
C GLU A 32 -6.90 15.09 10.06
N LYS A 33 -6.42 14.69 11.24
CA LYS A 33 -4.99 14.44 11.49
C LYS A 33 -4.51 13.19 10.73
N LEU A 34 -5.34 12.13 10.72
CA LEU A 34 -5.04 10.92 9.97
C LEU A 34 -5.05 11.18 8.47
N LEU A 35 -6.04 11.95 7.98
CA LEU A 35 -6.11 12.36 6.57
C LEU A 35 -4.91 13.22 6.17
N SER A 36 -4.50 14.17 7.02
CA SER A 36 -3.29 14.97 6.78
C SER A 36 -2.04 14.09 6.66
N PHE A 37 -1.85 13.17 7.60
CA PHE A 37 -0.72 12.23 7.56
C PHE A 37 -0.73 11.36 6.28
N ILE A 38 -1.90 10.87 5.88
CA ILE A 38 -2.08 10.11 4.64
C ILE A 38 -1.68 10.94 3.41
N ASN A 39 -2.11 12.20 3.38
CA ASN A 39 -1.76 13.12 2.29
C ASN A 39 -0.26 13.41 2.26
N GLU A 40 0.36 13.70 3.40
CA GLU A 40 1.81 13.91 3.50
C GLU A 40 2.61 12.71 2.98
N LEU A 41 2.26 11.49 3.41
CA LEU A 41 2.87 10.27 2.88
C LEU A 41 2.72 10.15 1.37
N THR A 42 1.56 10.52 0.84
CA THR A 42 1.27 10.44 -0.60
C THR A 42 2.09 11.47 -1.38
N GLU A 43 2.23 12.70 -0.87
CA GLU A 43 3.02 13.77 -1.49
C GLU A 43 4.51 13.43 -1.60
N THR A 44 5.03 12.57 -0.72
CA THR A 44 6.42 12.12 -0.78
C THR A 44 6.69 11.09 -1.87
N SER A 45 5.64 10.57 -2.53
CA SER A 45 5.73 9.49 -3.52
C SER A 45 5.22 9.94 -4.89
N ASP A 46 5.73 9.34 -5.95
CA ASP A 46 5.29 9.59 -7.32
C ASP A 46 4.99 8.33 -8.14
N THR A 47 5.13 7.15 -7.53
CA THR A 47 4.92 5.86 -8.20
C THR A 47 4.26 4.88 -7.24
N ILE A 48 3.27 4.16 -7.73
CA ILE A 48 2.54 3.12 -6.98
C ILE A 48 2.97 1.74 -7.47
N LEU A 49 3.30 0.83 -6.54
CA LEU A 49 3.44 -0.60 -6.85
C LEU A 49 2.20 -1.37 -6.39
N LEU A 50 1.75 -2.31 -7.20
CA LEU A 50 0.59 -3.14 -6.93
C LEU A 50 0.88 -4.60 -7.28
N GLY A 51 0.39 -5.51 -6.44
CA GLY A 51 0.28 -6.91 -6.77
C GLY A 51 -0.96 -7.16 -7.65
N ARG A 52 -0.83 -8.01 -8.66
CA ARG A 52 -1.88 -8.26 -9.66
C ARG A 52 -3.29 -8.46 -9.08
N LYS A 53 -3.42 -9.26 -8.00
CA LYS A 53 -4.75 -9.66 -7.48
C LYS A 53 -5.58 -8.50 -6.94
N MET A 54 -4.95 -7.44 -6.44
CA MET A 54 -5.70 -6.28 -5.95
C MET A 54 -5.86 -5.16 -7.00
N THR A 55 -5.11 -5.23 -8.09
CA THR A 55 -4.98 -4.12 -9.04
C THR A 55 -6.31 -3.72 -9.66
N GLU A 56 -7.13 -4.69 -10.08
CA GLU A 56 -8.40 -4.40 -10.74
C GLU A 56 -9.37 -3.66 -9.80
N GLY A 57 -9.49 -4.12 -8.55
CA GLY A 57 -10.31 -3.44 -7.54
C GLY A 57 -9.79 -2.04 -7.21
N PHE A 58 -8.47 -1.89 -7.07
CA PHE A 58 -7.83 -0.60 -6.81
C PHE A 58 -8.09 0.41 -7.93
N ILE A 59 -7.90 0.01 -9.18
CA ILE A 59 -8.11 0.89 -10.35
C ILE A 59 -9.59 1.28 -10.46
N LYS A 60 -10.50 0.30 -10.46
CA LYS A 60 -11.94 0.56 -10.56
C LYS A 60 -12.45 1.49 -9.47
N TYR A 61 -11.99 1.31 -8.25
CA TYR A 61 -12.40 2.14 -7.12
C TYR A 61 -12.00 3.61 -7.35
N TRP A 62 -10.73 3.88 -7.61
CA TRP A 62 -10.24 5.25 -7.75
C TRP A 62 -10.73 5.93 -9.04
N GLU A 63 -10.83 5.20 -10.14
CA GLU A 63 -11.43 5.70 -11.39
C GLU A 63 -12.93 5.99 -11.22
N HIS A 64 -13.63 5.27 -10.35
CA HIS A 64 -15.01 5.60 -9.99
C HIS A 64 -15.09 6.84 -9.10
N VAL A 65 -14.28 6.94 -8.05
CA VAL A 65 -14.30 8.09 -7.13
C VAL A 65 -13.99 9.40 -7.87
N ILE A 66 -13.08 9.39 -8.84
CA ILE A 66 -12.75 10.60 -9.63
C ILE A 66 -13.92 11.09 -10.50
N THR A 67 -14.96 10.30 -10.72
CA THR A 67 -16.20 10.74 -11.38
C THR A 67 -17.16 11.45 -10.44
N GLN A 68 -16.83 11.53 -9.14
CA GLN A 68 -17.67 12.08 -8.08
C GLN A 68 -17.03 13.33 -7.42
N PRO A 69 -17.12 14.53 -8.02
CA PRO A 69 -16.42 15.72 -7.53
C PRO A 69 -16.83 16.17 -6.12
N LYS A 70 -17.96 15.66 -5.61
CA LYS A 70 -18.43 15.94 -4.24
C LYS A 70 -17.96 14.91 -3.20
N SER A 71 -17.27 13.86 -3.64
CA SER A 71 -16.70 12.86 -2.72
C SER A 71 -15.61 13.49 -1.84
N PRO A 72 -15.58 13.22 -0.54
CA PRO A 72 -14.48 13.67 0.33
C PRO A 72 -13.12 13.06 -0.08
N GLU A 73 -13.12 11.98 -0.85
CA GLU A 73 -11.92 11.32 -1.36
C GLU A 73 -11.49 11.83 -2.76
N TYR A 74 -12.21 12.81 -3.35
CA TYR A 74 -11.98 13.24 -4.73
C TYR A 74 -10.54 13.69 -5.01
N GLU A 75 -9.99 14.56 -4.17
CA GLU A 75 -8.60 15.04 -4.34
C GLU A 75 -7.59 13.91 -4.20
N PHE A 76 -7.82 13.00 -3.26
CA PHE A 76 -6.97 11.83 -3.10
C PHE A 76 -7.08 10.88 -4.31
N ALA A 77 -8.30 10.67 -4.85
CA ALA A 77 -8.53 9.88 -6.05
C ALA A 77 -7.80 10.44 -7.27
N GLN A 78 -7.76 11.77 -7.44
CA GLN A 78 -6.98 12.41 -8.50
C GLN A 78 -5.50 12.02 -8.44
N LYS A 79 -4.92 11.96 -7.23
CA LYS A 79 -3.54 11.52 -7.02
C LYS A 79 -3.38 10.03 -7.35
N MET A 80 -4.29 9.18 -6.88
CA MET A 80 -4.24 7.73 -7.12
C MET A 80 -4.38 7.38 -8.61
N VAL A 81 -5.23 8.09 -9.35
CA VAL A 81 -5.39 7.90 -10.79
C VAL A 81 -4.20 8.51 -11.56
N GLY A 82 -3.74 9.69 -11.16
CA GLY A 82 -2.66 10.42 -11.84
C GLY A 82 -1.29 9.76 -11.72
N MET A 83 -0.96 9.16 -10.57
CA MET A 83 0.35 8.52 -10.38
C MET A 83 0.56 7.29 -11.28
N PRO A 84 1.76 7.12 -11.86
CA PRO A 84 2.18 5.89 -12.52
C PRO A 84 2.03 4.68 -11.61
N LYS A 85 1.39 3.62 -12.12
CA LYS A 85 1.19 2.34 -11.43
C LYS A 85 1.99 1.24 -12.11
N VAL A 86 2.81 0.54 -11.34
CA VAL A 86 3.58 -0.61 -11.79
C VAL A 86 3.00 -1.87 -11.16
N VAL A 87 2.40 -2.71 -11.98
CA VAL A 87 1.74 -3.94 -11.54
C VAL A 87 2.64 -5.13 -11.78
N PHE A 88 3.02 -5.82 -10.69
CA PHE A 88 3.84 -7.02 -10.78
C PHE A 88 2.98 -8.25 -11.05
N SER A 89 3.27 -8.93 -12.15
CA SER A 89 2.57 -10.15 -12.57
C SER A 89 3.51 -11.10 -13.30
N LYS A 90 3.38 -12.39 -13.03
CA LYS A 90 4.10 -13.44 -13.78
C LYS A 90 3.32 -13.90 -15.03
N THR A 91 2.04 -13.64 -15.11
CA THR A 91 1.13 -14.24 -16.10
C THR A 91 0.42 -13.26 -16.99
N VAL A 92 0.09 -12.06 -16.47
CA VAL A 92 -0.64 -11.03 -17.21
C VAL A 92 0.36 -10.06 -17.80
N LYS A 93 0.19 -9.72 -19.08
CA LYS A 93 1.08 -8.78 -19.82
C LYS A 93 0.49 -7.38 -19.94
N LYS A 94 -0.83 -7.25 -19.83
CA LYS A 94 -1.55 -5.97 -19.95
C LYS A 94 -2.68 -5.91 -18.94
N ILE A 95 -2.89 -4.74 -18.36
CA ILE A 95 -4.02 -4.43 -17.49
C ILE A 95 -4.53 -3.06 -17.92
N GLU A 96 -5.85 -2.95 -18.07
CA GLU A 96 -6.50 -1.69 -18.41
C GLU A 96 -6.53 -0.76 -17.18
N GLY A 97 -6.43 0.55 -17.44
CA GLY A 97 -6.45 1.59 -16.42
C GLY A 97 -5.53 2.74 -16.77
N GLN A 98 -5.75 3.90 -16.18
CA GLN A 98 -4.93 5.09 -16.42
C GLN A 98 -3.56 4.96 -15.77
N ASN A 99 -2.49 5.30 -16.52
CA ASN A 99 -1.11 5.29 -16.03
C ASN A 99 -0.65 3.95 -15.46
N VAL A 100 -1.11 2.83 -16.03
CA VAL A 100 -0.80 1.47 -15.59
C VAL A 100 0.18 0.81 -16.56
N ARG A 101 1.23 0.20 -16.01
CA ARG A 101 2.10 -0.72 -16.77
C ARG A 101 2.32 -2.00 -15.99
N VAL A 102 2.53 -3.10 -16.70
CA VAL A 102 2.82 -4.39 -16.09
C VAL A 102 4.33 -4.64 -16.11
N GLU A 103 4.85 -5.15 -15.01
CA GLU A 103 6.23 -5.60 -14.86
C GLU A 103 6.22 -7.13 -14.70
N ASN A 104 6.87 -7.83 -15.63
CA ASN A 104 6.95 -9.30 -15.65
C ASN A 104 8.36 -9.81 -15.30
N GLY A 105 9.32 -8.93 -15.12
CA GLY A 105 10.70 -9.27 -14.78
C GLY A 105 10.89 -9.82 -13.37
N PRO A 106 12.12 -10.28 -13.04
CA PRO A 106 12.47 -10.69 -11.70
C PRO A 106 12.23 -9.57 -10.68
N LEU A 107 11.56 -9.88 -9.57
CA LEU A 107 11.09 -8.91 -8.59
C LEU A 107 12.20 -7.99 -8.07
N VAL A 108 13.30 -8.59 -7.63
CA VAL A 108 14.42 -7.85 -7.00
C VAL A 108 15.05 -6.87 -7.98
N GLU A 109 15.32 -7.33 -9.20
CA GLU A 109 15.93 -6.51 -10.25
C GLU A 109 15.01 -5.36 -10.67
N ALA A 110 13.72 -5.66 -10.86
CA ALA A 110 12.73 -4.66 -11.26
C ALA A 110 12.53 -3.58 -10.20
N VAL A 111 12.44 -3.95 -8.93
CA VAL A 111 12.32 -2.99 -7.82
C VAL A 111 13.58 -2.15 -7.68
N ASN A 112 14.77 -2.75 -7.75
CA ASN A 112 16.04 -2.01 -7.67
C ASN A 112 16.21 -1.04 -8.84
N ARG A 113 15.83 -1.44 -10.05
CA ARG A 113 15.79 -0.57 -11.23
C ARG A 113 14.86 0.63 -11.02
N LEU A 114 13.67 0.41 -10.42
CA LEU A 114 12.75 1.51 -10.09
C LEU A 114 13.34 2.44 -9.04
N LYS A 115 13.94 1.90 -8.00
CA LYS A 115 14.57 2.68 -6.92
C LYS A 115 15.77 3.51 -7.42
N SER A 116 16.48 3.09 -8.46
CA SER A 116 17.61 3.81 -9.05
C SER A 116 17.23 4.95 -10.00
N GLN A 117 15.97 5.00 -10.45
CA GLN A 117 15.48 6.08 -11.31
C GLN A 117 15.36 7.41 -10.54
N PRO A 118 15.47 8.57 -11.20
CA PRO A 118 15.16 9.85 -10.57
C PRO A 118 13.66 9.93 -10.22
N GLY A 119 13.33 10.66 -9.17
CA GLY A 119 11.95 10.86 -8.73
C GLY A 119 11.81 10.87 -7.22
N LYS A 120 10.56 10.99 -6.76
CA LYS A 120 10.17 10.86 -5.35
C LYS A 120 10.19 9.38 -4.93
N ASP A 121 9.79 9.09 -3.71
CA ASP A 121 9.69 7.73 -3.20
C ASP A 121 8.60 6.92 -3.94
N ILE A 122 8.62 5.62 -3.73
CA ILE A 122 7.69 4.65 -4.30
C ILE A 122 6.80 4.14 -3.17
N VAL A 123 5.50 4.09 -3.37
CA VAL A 123 4.57 3.52 -2.39
C VAL A 123 4.01 2.18 -2.89
N VAL A 124 3.90 1.19 -1.99
CA VAL A 124 3.21 -0.07 -2.27
C VAL A 124 2.03 -0.25 -1.33
N TYR A 125 0.85 -0.56 -1.91
CA TYR A 125 -0.40 -0.74 -1.15
C TYR A 125 -0.78 -2.20 -0.90
N GLY A 126 -0.34 -3.15 -1.71
CA GLY A 126 -0.72 -4.57 -1.59
C GLY A 126 -0.63 -5.31 -2.93
N GLY A 127 -1.15 -6.58 -3.19
CA GLY A 127 -1.81 -7.43 -2.20
C GLY A 127 -0.86 -8.25 -1.31
N ALA A 128 -1.45 -9.00 -0.40
CA ALA A 128 -0.74 -9.64 0.70
C ALA A 128 0.49 -10.46 0.26
N SER A 129 0.34 -11.37 -0.69
CA SER A 129 1.46 -12.19 -1.19
C SER A 129 2.56 -11.37 -1.87
N PHE A 130 2.20 -10.24 -2.50
CA PHE A 130 3.18 -9.34 -3.11
C PHE A 130 3.96 -8.58 -2.03
N LEU A 131 3.27 -8.06 -1.02
CA LEU A 131 3.92 -7.43 0.14
C LEU A 131 4.85 -8.40 0.86
N SER A 132 4.40 -9.65 1.10
CA SER A 132 5.22 -10.69 1.70
C SER A 132 6.51 -10.90 0.90
N SER A 133 6.40 -11.05 -0.42
CA SER A 133 7.58 -11.22 -1.28
C SER A 133 8.54 -10.02 -1.23
N LEU A 134 8.02 -8.79 -1.15
CA LEU A 134 8.87 -7.60 -1.01
C LEU A 134 9.60 -7.57 0.33
N ILE A 135 8.93 -7.95 1.42
CA ILE A 135 9.50 -8.02 2.77
C ILE A 135 10.56 -9.12 2.84
N GLU A 136 10.26 -10.33 2.36
CA GLU A 136 11.19 -11.46 2.33
C GLU A 136 12.49 -11.15 1.59
N ASN A 137 12.40 -10.41 0.48
CA ASN A 137 13.55 -9.98 -0.30
C ASN A 137 14.20 -8.67 0.21
N ARG A 138 13.80 -8.15 1.38
CA ARG A 138 14.35 -6.92 1.99
C ARG A 138 14.30 -5.70 1.08
N LEU A 139 13.25 -5.58 0.28
CA LEU A 139 13.09 -4.49 -0.68
C LEU A 139 12.40 -3.26 -0.10
N ILE A 140 11.68 -3.43 1.03
CA ILE A 140 10.97 -2.35 1.73
C ILE A 140 11.96 -1.55 2.58
N ASP A 141 11.96 -0.23 2.44
CA ASP A 141 12.80 0.69 3.23
C ASP A 141 12.05 1.26 4.45
N GLU A 142 10.71 1.34 4.36
CA GLU A 142 9.85 1.88 5.41
C GLU A 142 8.49 1.18 5.38
N LEU A 143 7.97 0.82 6.56
CA LEU A 143 6.64 0.24 6.72
C LEU A 143 5.76 1.22 7.51
N ASN A 144 4.64 1.62 6.92
CA ASN A 144 3.59 2.40 7.58
C ASN A 144 2.37 1.49 7.75
N LEU A 145 2.18 0.95 8.95
CA LEU A 145 1.13 0.00 9.30
C LEU A 145 0.00 0.73 10.03
N PHE A 146 -1.16 0.79 9.41
CA PHE A 146 -2.39 1.39 9.94
C PHE A 146 -3.15 0.30 10.69
N VAL A 147 -2.88 0.18 11.98
CA VAL A 147 -3.47 -0.84 12.85
C VAL A 147 -4.89 -0.44 13.21
N ASN A 148 -5.86 -1.14 12.66
CA ASN A 148 -7.28 -0.94 12.95
C ASN A 148 -7.64 -1.61 14.29
N PRO A 149 -8.55 -1.05 15.08
CA PRO A 149 -8.92 -1.54 16.42
C PRO A 149 -9.85 -2.77 16.34
N VAL A 150 -9.43 -3.80 15.61
CA VAL A 150 -10.19 -5.04 15.39
C VAL A 150 -9.27 -6.24 15.25
N ALA A 151 -9.67 -7.38 15.78
CA ALA A 151 -9.05 -8.68 15.56
C ALA A 151 -10.03 -9.58 14.80
N ILE A 152 -9.56 -10.29 13.77
CA ILE A 152 -10.41 -11.14 12.91
C ILE A 152 -10.10 -12.64 13.07
N GLY A 153 -9.09 -13.00 13.86
CA GLY A 153 -8.75 -14.38 14.23
C GLY A 153 -8.08 -15.21 13.14
N LYS A 154 -8.33 -14.94 11.87
CA LYS A 154 -7.70 -15.60 10.72
C LYS A 154 -7.79 -14.73 9.48
N GLY A 155 -6.77 -14.79 8.61
CA GLY A 155 -6.73 -13.96 7.43
C GLY A 155 -5.41 -14.05 6.67
N MET A 156 -5.18 -13.09 5.80
CA MET A 156 -3.97 -12.99 5.01
C MET A 156 -2.90 -12.18 5.77
N GLN A 157 -1.70 -12.74 5.90
CA GLN A 157 -0.54 -12.10 6.52
C GLN A 157 0.45 -11.59 5.49
N ILE A 158 1.26 -10.60 5.87
CA ILE A 158 2.37 -10.09 5.06
C ILE A 158 3.74 -10.51 5.61
N PHE A 159 3.81 -10.95 6.87
CA PHE A 159 5.03 -11.47 7.49
C PHE A 159 4.96 -12.99 7.52
N SER A 160 5.69 -13.65 6.62
CA SER A 160 5.82 -15.11 6.52
C SER A 160 6.97 -15.67 7.37
N GLN A 161 7.85 -14.77 7.85
CA GLN A 161 9.03 -15.12 8.63
C GLN A 161 9.37 -14.03 9.64
N ARG A 162 10.28 -14.36 10.57
CA ARG A 162 10.79 -13.40 11.55
C ARG A 162 11.48 -12.23 10.83
N THR A 163 10.89 -11.04 10.96
CA THR A 163 11.39 -9.80 10.34
C THR A 163 11.68 -8.78 11.44
N PRO A 164 12.94 -8.58 11.84
CA PRO A 164 13.30 -7.58 12.82
C PRO A 164 13.04 -6.15 12.30
N LEU A 165 12.36 -5.36 13.11
CA LEU A 165 11.98 -3.99 12.78
C LEU A 165 12.46 -3.03 13.88
N THR A 166 12.73 -1.78 13.49
CA THR A 166 12.95 -0.66 14.42
C THR A 166 11.76 0.28 14.33
N LEU A 167 11.08 0.52 15.44
CA LEU A 167 10.01 1.51 15.53
C LEU A 167 10.61 2.92 15.37
N ILE A 168 10.03 3.70 14.47
CA ILE A 168 10.38 5.10 14.21
C ILE A 168 9.35 6.03 14.84
N ALA A 169 8.06 5.73 14.67
CA ALA A 169 6.96 6.50 15.22
C ALA A 169 5.74 5.60 15.48
N SER A 170 4.92 5.98 16.47
CA SER A 170 3.63 5.37 16.76
C SER A 170 2.66 6.48 17.14
N VAL A 171 1.59 6.64 16.38
CA VAL A 171 0.61 7.72 16.56
C VAL A 171 -0.80 7.14 16.58
N GLY A 172 -1.53 7.39 17.67
CA GLY A 172 -2.94 7.04 17.80
C GLY A 172 -3.85 8.16 17.29
N TYR A 173 -4.94 7.79 16.66
CA TYR A 173 -5.95 8.69 16.09
C TYR A 173 -7.31 8.47 16.75
N THR A 174 -8.20 9.46 16.66
CA THR A 174 -9.52 9.40 17.32
C THR A 174 -10.43 8.30 16.78
N SER A 175 -10.20 7.87 15.54
CA SER A 175 -10.85 6.68 14.94
C SER A 175 -10.48 5.35 15.60
N GLY A 176 -9.51 5.35 16.54
CA GLY A 176 -8.94 4.13 17.13
C GLY A 176 -7.81 3.52 16.29
N ILE A 177 -7.55 4.02 15.09
CA ILE A 177 -6.40 3.59 14.29
C ILE A 177 -5.10 4.05 14.97
N VAL A 178 -4.12 3.15 15.02
CA VAL A 178 -2.74 3.47 15.39
C VAL A 178 -1.84 3.29 14.17
N VAL A 179 -1.15 4.34 13.77
CA VAL A 179 -0.16 4.23 12.69
C VAL A 179 1.21 4.03 13.28
N ASN A 180 1.79 2.87 12.98
CA ASN A 180 3.16 2.53 13.34
C ASN A 180 4.06 2.63 12.12
N THR A 181 5.12 3.44 12.21
CA THR A 181 6.16 3.55 11.19
C THR A 181 7.39 2.79 11.65
N TYR A 182 7.85 1.86 10.82
CA TYR A 182 9.03 1.03 11.08
C TYR A 182 10.05 1.13 9.95
N LYS A 183 11.31 0.81 10.28
CA LYS A 183 12.35 0.46 9.32
C LYS A 183 12.82 -0.98 9.56
N PRO A 184 13.11 -1.76 8.52
CA PRO A 184 13.83 -3.02 8.66
C PRO A 184 15.20 -2.80 9.33
N LYS A 185 15.61 -3.79 10.16
CA LYS A 185 16.96 -3.83 10.76
C LYS A 185 17.95 -4.45 9.78
#